data_267a26356035849107dedbd77b132d4f
#
_entry.id   267a26356035849107dedbd77b132d4f
#
_cell.length_a   1.000
_cell.length_b   1.000
_cell.length_c   1.000
_cell.angle_alpha   90.00
_cell.angle_beta   90.00
_cell.angle_gamma   90.00
#
_symmetry.space_group_name_H-M   'P 1'
#
loop_
_entity.id
_entity.type
_entity.pdbx_description
1 polymer ?
#
loop_
_entity_poly.entity_id
_entity_poly.type
_entity_poly.pdbx_seq_one_letter_code
_entity_poly.pdbx_strand_id
1 'polypeptide(L)'
;MKGRVLYVDGREEFIEPKNGTDFSLEELKTIVGGYIEIVPLGDERIMVVNEEGKIHRLPLNVRATCIVNGAGIADTIVGNVLICRSEMVK
;
A
#
# COMPACT_ATOMS: atom_id res chain seq x y z
N MET A 1 10.11 13.12 -2.08
CA MET A 1 9.84 11.91 -1.29
C MET A 1 9.22 10.84 -2.17
N LYS A 2 9.48 9.59 -1.85
CA LYS A 2 9.03 8.47 -2.68
C LYS A 2 8.17 7.52 -1.88
N GLY A 3 7.20 6.90 -2.57
CA GLY A 3 6.49 5.75 -2.07
C GLY A 3 7.11 4.48 -2.63
N ARG A 4 6.80 3.36 -2.00
CA ARG A 4 7.31 2.05 -2.39
C ARG A 4 6.13 1.13 -2.70
N VAL A 5 6.02 0.72 -3.97
CA VAL A 5 5.00 -0.24 -4.38
C VAL A 5 5.56 -1.63 -4.19
N LEU A 6 4.81 -2.49 -3.52
CA LEU A 6 5.13 -3.91 -3.39
C LEU A 6 4.11 -4.69 -4.21
N TYR A 7 4.58 -5.40 -5.22
CA TYR A 7 3.73 -6.21 -6.09
C TYR A 7 3.60 -7.63 -5.55
N VAL A 8 2.49 -8.26 -5.86
CA VAL A 8 2.23 -9.65 -5.42
C VAL A 8 3.26 -10.64 -5.95
N ASP A 9 3.91 -10.32 -7.07
CA ASP A 9 4.94 -11.18 -7.66
C ASP A 9 6.33 -11.01 -7.01
N GLY A 10 6.43 -10.18 -5.97
CA GLY A 10 7.67 -9.93 -5.26
C GLY A 10 8.47 -8.73 -5.75
N ARG A 11 8.09 -8.13 -6.87
CA ARG A 11 8.77 -6.93 -7.35
C ARG A 11 8.50 -5.74 -6.44
N GLU A 12 9.41 -4.78 -6.48
CA GLU A 12 9.33 -3.56 -5.71
C GLU A 12 9.66 -2.39 -6.63
N GLU A 13 8.93 -1.28 -6.48
CA GLU A 13 9.17 -0.09 -7.29
C GLU A 13 9.04 1.16 -6.43
N PHE A 14 10.02 2.06 -6.52
CA PHE A 14 9.93 3.36 -5.87
C PHE A 14 9.30 4.36 -6.84
N ILE A 15 8.28 5.07 -6.38
CA ILE A 15 7.56 6.02 -7.23
C ILE A 15 7.41 7.35 -6.50
N GLU A 16 7.24 8.42 -7.28
CA GLU A 16 6.97 9.75 -6.74
C GLU A 16 5.55 10.16 -7.09
N PRO A 17 4.89 10.96 -6.21
CA PRO A 17 3.61 11.56 -6.57
C PRO A 17 3.78 12.45 -7.81
N LYS A 18 2.77 12.48 -8.67
CA LYS A 18 2.83 13.30 -9.88
C LYS A 18 3.01 14.77 -9.57
N ASN A 19 2.43 15.25 -8.46
CA ASN A 19 2.56 16.65 -8.06
C ASN A 19 3.82 16.92 -7.22
N GLY A 20 4.63 15.90 -6.93
CA GLY A 20 5.87 16.02 -6.18
C GLY A 20 5.73 16.00 -4.66
N THR A 21 4.51 16.06 -4.12
CA THR A 21 4.29 16.16 -2.67
C THR A 21 3.41 15.06 -2.11
N ASP A 22 2.27 14.76 -2.74
CA ASP A 22 1.36 13.75 -2.23
C ASP A 22 0.66 13.02 -3.37
N PHE A 23 0.27 11.78 -3.09
CA PHE A 23 -0.44 10.94 -4.05
C PHE A 23 -1.91 11.33 -4.10
N SER A 24 -2.46 11.47 -5.31
CA SER A 24 -3.89 11.69 -5.50
C SER A 24 -4.65 10.38 -5.27
N LEU A 25 -5.94 10.49 -5.01
CA LEU A 25 -6.80 9.31 -4.89
C LEU A 25 -6.74 8.46 -6.15
N GLU A 26 -6.72 9.09 -7.33
CA GLU A 26 -6.63 8.37 -8.60
C GLU A 26 -5.33 7.57 -8.72
N GLU A 27 -4.20 8.16 -8.32
CA GLU A 27 -2.93 7.43 -8.30
C GLU A 27 -3.00 6.22 -7.38
N LEU A 28 -3.54 6.39 -6.17
CA LEU A 28 -3.65 5.31 -5.19
C LEU A 28 -4.57 4.21 -5.69
N LYS A 29 -5.71 4.56 -6.26
CA LYS A 29 -6.66 3.58 -6.80
C LYS A 29 -6.04 2.78 -7.95
N THR A 30 -5.24 3.43 -8.78
CA THR A 30 -4.54 2.75 -9.87
C THR A 30 -3.55 1.73 -9.34
N ILE A 31 -2.80 2.09 -8.30
CA ILE A 31 -1.78 1.21 -7.71
C ILE A 31 -2.43 -0.05 -7.12
N VAL A 32 -3.49 0.11 -6.33
CA VAL A 32 -4.10 -1.04 -5.64
C VAL A 32 -5.21 -1.71 -6.45
N GLY A 33 -5.67 -1.09 -7.51
CA GLY A 33 -6.66 -1.68 -8.41
C GLY A 33 -8.10 -1.52 -7.94
N GLY A 34 -8.41 -0.52 -7.12
CA GLY A 34 -9.77 -0.28 -6.64
C GLY A 34 -9.81 0.71 -5.50
N TYR A 35 -10.87 0.67 -4.71
CA TYR A 35 -10.98 1.52 -3.53
C TYR A 35 -9.87 1.24 -2.55
N ILE A 36 -9.45 2.27 -1.82
CA ILE A 36 -8.30 2.18 -0.94
C ILE A 36 -8.69 2.08 0.53
N GLU A 37 -7.83 1.42 1.30
CA GLU A 37 -7.87 1.42 2.75
C GLU A 37 -6.48 1.78 3.24
N ILE A 38 -6.41 2.58 4.30
CA ILE A 38 -5.15 3.01 4.89
C ILE A 38 -4.87 2.17 6.13
N VAL A 39 -3.70 1.53 6.15
CA VAL A 39 -3.25 0.73 7.30
C VAL A 39 -2.05 1.44 7.93
N PRO A 40 -2.21 2.04 9.11
CA PRO A 40 -1.07 2.69 9.80
C PRO A 40 -0.05 1.65 10.24
N LEU A 41 1.24 1.94 9.97
CA LEU A 41 2.35 1.04 10.32
C LEU A 41 3.15 1.52 11.53
N GLY A 42 2.86 2.73 12.03
CA GLY A 42 3.68 3.38 13.04
C GLY A 42 4.77 4.24 12.40
N ASP A 43 5.40 5.10 13.21
CA ASP A 43 6.49 5.99 12.76
C ASP A 43 6.09 6.84 11.56
N GLU A 44 4.83 7.29 11.52
CA GLU A 44 4.30 8.15 10.45
C GLU A 44 4.33 7.50 9.07
N ARG A 45 4.36 6.15 9.01
CA ARG A 45 4.26 5.40 7.77
C ARG A 45 2.92 4.70 7.68
N ILE A 46 2.45 4.56 6.45
CA ILE A 46 1.18 3.88 6.15
C ILE A 46 1.37 2.92 4.99
N MET A 47 0.47 1.94 4.94
CA MET A 47 0.32 1.06 3.78
C MET A 47 -1.05 1.31 3.17
N VAL A 48 -1.10 1.59 1.87
CA VAL A 48 -2.35 1.74 1.13
C VAL A 48 -2.65 0.41 0.47
N VAL A 49 -3.81 -0.15 0.77
CA VAL A 49 -4.22 -1.47 0.27
C VAL A 49 -5.57 -1.37 -0.42
N ASN A 50 -5.94 -2.40 -1.16
CA ASN A 50 -7.27 -2.49 -1.76
C ASN A 50 -8.27 -2.85 -0.67
N GLU A 51 -9.26 -1.98 -0.44
CA GLU A 51 -10.28 -2.16 0.60
C GLU A 51 -11.06 -3.45 0.43
N GLU A 52 -11.29 -3.85 -0.83
CA GLU A 52 -12.08 -5.04 -1.16
C GLU A 52 -11.23 -6.20 -1.68
N GLY A 53 -9.92 -6.16 -1.42
CA GLY A 53 -9.00 -7.15 -1.99
C GLY A 53 -9.35 -8.58 -1.65
N LYS A 54 -9.77 -8.85 -0.41
CA LYS A 54 -10.14 -10.21 0.01
C LYS A 54 -11.45 -10.66 -0.64
N ILE A 55 -12.39 -9.74 -0.79
CA ILE A 55 -13.67 -10.02 -1.46
C ILE A 55 -13.42 -10.40 -2.92
N HIS A 56 -12.52 -9.69 -3.58
CA HIS A 56 -12.17 -9.94 -4.98
C HIS A 56 -11.14 -11.06 -5.14
N ARG A 57 -10.72 -11.69 -4.04
CA ARG A 57 -9.75 -12.81 -4.03
C ARG A 57 -8.44 -12.45 -4.72
N LEU A 58 -7.94 -11.23 -4.46
CA LEU A 58 -6.63 -10.84 -4.98
C LEU A 58 -5.53 -11.74 -4.41
N PRO A 59 -4.46 -11.96 -5.17
CA PRO A 59 -3.36 -12.82 -4.69
C PRO A 59 -2.73 -12.32 -3.40
N LEU A 60 -2.24 -13.24 -2.57
CA LEU A 60 -1.52 -12.91 -1.36
C LEU A 60 -0.27 -12.11 -1.68
N ASN A 61 -0.05 -11.04 -0.92
CA ASN A 61 1.17 -10.25 -0.98
C ASN A 61 2.02 -10.61 0.23
N VAL A 62 2.99 -11.50 0.04
CA VAL A 62 3.79 -12.04 1.14
C VAL A 62 4.60 -10.96 1.83
N ARG A 63 5.27 -10.09 1.07
CA ARG A 63 6.10 -9.03 1.64
C ARG A 63 5.27 -8.05 2.45
N ALA A 64 4.13 -7.62 1.90
CA ALA A 64 3.24 -6.70 2.60
C ALA A 64 2.71 -7.32 3.89
N THR A 65 2.36 -8.61 3.85
CA THR A 65 1.90 -9.34 5.04
C THR A 65 2.98 -9.39 6.11
N CYS A 66 4.23 -9.68 5.72
CA CYS A 66 5.35 -9.68 6.65
C CYS A 66 5.56 -8.30 7.29
N ILE A 67 5.40 -7.24 6.52
CA ILE A 67 5.59 -5.87 7.01
C ILE A 67 4.52 -5.52 8.04
N VAL A 68 3.23 -5.79 7.77
CA VAL A 68 2.17 -5.47 8.74
C VAL A 68 2.30 -6.34 9.99
N ASN A 69 2.69 -7.61 9.84
CA ASN A 69 2.90 -8.48 11.00
C ASN A 69 4.07 -7.97 11.84
N GLY A 70 5.14 -7.51 11.20
CA GLY A 70 6.28 -6.90 11.89
C GLY A 70 5.92 -5.62 12.62
N ALA A 71 4.88 -4.92 12.19
CA ALA A 71 4.36 -3.73 12.85
C ALA A 71 3.33 -4.06 13.95
N GLY A 72 3.14 -5.35 14.25
CA GLY A 72 2.21 -5.78 15.29
C GLY A 72 0.77 -5.95 14.83
N ILE A 73 0.53 -5.94 13.53
CA ILE A 73 -0.81 -6.08 12.96
C ILE A 73 -1.01 -7.52 12.50
N ALA A 74 -1.96 -8.22 13.12
CA ALA A 74 -2.26 -9.60 12.81
C ALA A 74 -3.25 -9.65 11.63
N ASP A 75 -2.74 -9.46 10.41
CA ASP A 75 -3.57 -9.47 9.21
C ASP A 75 -2.80 -10.11 8.05
N THR A 76 -3.54 -10.45 7.01
CA THR A 76 -3.03 -10.95 5.74
C THR A 76 -3.34 -9.91 4.68
N ILE A 77 -2.33 -9.50 3.91
CA ILE A 77 -2.47 -8.47 2.89
C ILE A 77 -2.49 -9.12 1.51
N VAL A 78 -3.43 -8.71 0.69
CA VAL A 78 -3.61 -9.24 -0.67
C VAL A 78 -3.55 -8.08 -1.67
N GLY A 79 -3.09 -8.37 -2.89
CA GLY A 79 -2.99 -7.38 -3.95
C GLY A 79 -1.74 -6.51 -3.83
N ASN A 80 -1.55 -5.66 -4.82
CA ASN A 80 -0.44 -4.71 -4.84
C ASN A 80 -0.71 -3.59 -3.83
N VAL A 81 0.33 -3.11 -3.16
CA VAL A 81 0.19 -2.10 -2.11
C VAL A 81 1.22 -1.00 -2.28
N LEU A 82 0.96 0.14 -1.64
CA LEU A 82 1.91 1.25 -1.57
C LEU A 82 2.28 1.49 -0.10
N ILE A 83 3.56 1.65 0.17
CA ILE A 83 4.04 2.10 1.48
C ILE A 83 4.63 3.49 1.30
N CYS A 84 4.19 4.43 2.13
CA CYS A 84 4.72 5.78 2.09
C CYS A 84 4.54 6.44 3.45
N ARG A 85 5.04 7.68 3.58
CA ARG A 85 4.79 8.45 4.79
C ARG A 85 3.35 8.95 4.77
N SER A 86 2.75 9.04 5.95
CA SER A 86 1.34 9.43 6.08
C SER A 86 1.04 10.81 5.48
N GLU A 87 2.01 11.71 5.52
CA GLU A 87 1.85 13.06 4.94
C GLU A 87 1.73 13.05 3.42
N MET A 88 2.09 11.96 2.76
CA MET A 88 1.98 11.83 1.30
C MET A 88 0.58 11.40 0.84
N VAL A 89 -0.33 11.17 1.77
CA VAL A 89 -1.73 10.84 1.50
C VAL A 89 -2.59 11.78 2.33
N LYS A 90 -3.40 12.57 1.67
CA LYS A 90 -4.24 13.57 2.33
C LYS A 90 -5.71 13.20 2.28
#